data_5a7547b87c4277c849710e2bbde40c1f
#
_entry.id   5a7547b87c4277c849710e2bbde40c1f
#
_cell.length_a   1.000
_cell.length_b   1.000
_cell.length_c   1.000
_cell.angle_alpha   90.00
_cell.angle_beta   90.00
_cell.angle_gamma   90.00
#
_symmetry.space_group_name_H-M   'P 1'
#
loop_
_entity.id
_entity.type
_entity.pdbx_description
1 polymer ?
#
loop_
_entity_poly.entity_id
_entity_poly.type
_entity_poly.pdbx_seq_one_letter_code
_entity_poly.pdbx_strand_id
1 'polypeptide(L)' 'MDLFPEHPGIELRNIIKQKDMNISEFARMIDVSPSRINEIVHTKRSITLDTAMRLAKALNTTTKYWMEKHVNYDTAQLHL' A
#
# COMPACT_ATOMS: atom_id res chain seq x y z
N MET A 1 2.23 18.00 9.70
CA MET A 1 2.60 16.65 10.19
C MET A 1 1.35 15.88 10.55
N ASP A 2 1.24 14.66 10.09
CA ASP A 2 0.11 13.80 10.40
C ASP A 2 0.37 13.08 11.74
N LEU A 3 -0.44 13.39 12.76
CA LEU A 3 -0.28 12.79 14.08
C LEU A 3 -0.76 11.34 14.16
N PHE A 4 -1.65 10.95 13.25
CA PHE A 4 -2.24 9.62 13.23
C PHE A 4 -2.22 9.07 11.81
N PRO A 5 -1.02 8.80 11.28
CA PRO A 5 -0.91 8.33 9.90
C PRO A 5 -1.56 6.95 9.73
N GLU A 6 -2.29 6.80 8.64
CA GLU A 6 -2.92 5.54 8.32
C GLU A 6 -1.92 4.57 7.70
N HIS A 7 -2.17 3.29 7.89
CA HIS A 7 -1.43 2.26 7.17
C HIS A 7 -1.66 2.48 5.66
N PRO A 8 -0.60 2.43 4.83
CA PRO A 8 -0.74 2.68 3.39
C PRO A 8 -1.70 1.75 2.68
N GLY A 9 -2.00 0.58 3.27
CA GLY A 9 -2.99 -0.35 2.73
C GLY A 9 -4.39 0.24 2.63
N ILE A 10 -4.73 1.20 3.50
CA ILE A 10 -6.05 1.84 3.47
C ILE A 10 -6.19 2.69 2.20
N GLU A 11 -5.18 3.48 1.88
CA GLU A 11 -5.18 4.25 0.64
C GLU A 11 -5.20 3.32 -0.58
N LEU A 12 -4.40 2.27 -0.55
CA LEU A 12 -4.35 1.30 -1.65
C LEU A 12 -5.72 0.67 -1.88
N ARG A 13 -6.41 0.30 -0.80
CA ARG A 13 -7.76 -0.26 -0.89
C ARG A 13 -8.71 0.71 -1.59
N ASN A 14 -8.65 1.98 -1.23
CA ASN A 14 -9.50 3.01 -1.83
C ASN A 14 -9.18 3.20 -3.31
N ILE A 15 -7.91 3.18 -3.67
CA ILE A 15 -7.48 3.31 -5.07
C ILE A 15 -8.02 2.14 -5.90
N ILE A 16 -7.92 0.91 -5.39
CA ILE A 16 -8.41 -0.27 -6.09
C ILE A 16 -9.93 -0.16 -6.31
N LYS A 17 -10.66 0.29 -5.30
CA LYS A 17 -12.10 0.52 -5.42
C LYS A 17 -12.43 1.57 -6.47
N GLN A 18 -11.68 2.67 -6.50
CA GLN A 18 -11.88 3.75 -7.47
C GLN A 18 -11.66 3.27 -8.90
N LYS A 19 -10.78 2.29 -9.08
CA LYS A 19 -10.51 1.69 -10.38
C LYS A 19 -11.54 0.65 -10.80
N ASP A 20 -12.51 0.39 -9.92
CA ASP A 20 -13.54 -0.61 -10.15
C ASP A 20 -12.95 -2.00 -10.41
N MET A 21 -11.89 -2.33 -9.67
CA MET A 21 -11.19 -3.61 -9.76
C MET A 21 -11.35 -4.39 -8.46
N ASN A 22 -11.26 -5.71 -8.53
CA ASN A 22 -11.11 -6.49 -7.31
C ASN A 22 -9.62 -6.68 -7.01
N ILE A 23 -9.32 -7.19 -5.81
CA ILE A 23 -7.94 -7.35 -5.35
C ILE A 23 -7.14 -8.28 -6.26
N SER A 24 -7.75 -9.38 -6.72
CA SER A 24 -7.08 -10.35 -7.60
C SER A 24 -6.69 -9.73 -8.94
N GLU A 25 -7.59 -8.94 -9.52
CA GLU A 25 -7.32 -8.26 -10.79
C GLU A 25 -6.17 -7.27 -10.64
N PHE A 26 -6.22 -6.46 -9.59
CA PHE A 26 -5.17 -5.48 -9.34
C PHE A 26 -3.82 -6.15 -9.09
N ALA A 27 -3.79 -7.18 -8.25
CA ALA A 27 -2.57 -7.91 -7.94
C ALA A 27 -1.92 -8.48 -9.20
N ARG A 28 -2.72 -9.09 -10.09
CA ARG A 28 -2.22 -9.61 -11.35
C ARG A 28 -1.67 -8.51 -12.24
N MET A 29 -2.33 -7.35 -12.26
CA MET A 29 -1.89 -6.21 -13.07
C MET A 29 -0.48 -5.75 -12.70
N ILE A 30 -0.14 -5.77 -11.41
CA ILE A 30 1.17 -5.34 -10.94
C ILE A 30 2.13 -6.48 -10.67
N ASP A 31 1.72 -7.71 -10.97
CA ASP A 31 2.52 -8.92 -10.81
C ASP A 31 2.96 -9.17 -9.36
N VAL A 32 2.01 -9.04 -8.45
CA VAL A 32 2.17 -9.35 -7.02
C VAL A 32 1.09 -10.37 -6.66
N SER A 33 1.38 -11.27 -5.73
CA SER A 33 0.39 -12.29 -5.36
C SER A 33 -0.86 -11.65 -4.76
N PRO A 34 -2.06 -12.16 -5.11
CA PRO A 34 -3.31 -11.66 -4.51
C PRO A 34 -3.33 -11.73 -2.99
N SER A 35 -2.75 -12.78 -2.41
CA SER A 35 -2.63 -12.91 -0.94
C SER A 35 -1.89 -11.73 -0.33
N ARG A 36 -0.78 -11.33 -0.96
CA ARG A 36 0.03 -10.21 -0.46
C ARG A 36 -0.77 -8.91 -0.50
N ILE A 37 -1.42 -8.62 -1.62
CA ILE A 37 -2.22 -7.40 -1.75
C ILE A 37 -3.37 -7.43 -0.74
N ASN A 38 -4.03 -8.59 -0.59
CA ASN A 38 -5.12 -8.73 0.38
C ASN A 38 -4.65 -8.42 1.79
N GLU A 39 -3.49 -8.93 2.18
CA GLU A 39 -2.93 -8.66 3.51
C GLU A 39 -2.56 -7.18 3.69
N ILE A 40 -2.02 -6.56 2.66
CA ILE A 40 -1.65 -5.13 2.71
C ILE A 40 -2.90 -4.26 2.90
N VAL A 41 -3.95 -4.48 2.10
CA VAL A 41 -5.17 -3.65 2.18
C VAL A 41 -5.94 -3.88 3.47
N HIS A 42 -5.70 -4.99 4.17
CA HIS A 42 -6.26 -5.25 5.50
C HIS A 42 -5.28 -4.89 6.62
N THR A 43 -4.24 -4.15 6.30
CA THR A 43 -3.24 -3.63 7.24
C THR A 43 -2.45 -4.70 8.00
N LYS A 44 -2.41 -5.90 7.48
CA LYS A 44 -1.75 -7.04 8.13
C LYS A 44 -0.32 -7.29 7.64
N ARG A 45 0.12 -6.55 6.63
CA ARG A 45 1.44 -6.73 6.04
C ARG A 45 2.01 -5.38 5.63
N SER A 46 3.32 -5.23 5.83
CA SER A 46 4.07 -4.06 5.41
C SER A 46 4.24 -4.02 3.90
N ILE A 47 4.38 -2.82 3.35
CA ILE A 47 4.76 -2.66 1.95
C ILE A 47 6.28 -2.76 1.87
N THR A 48 6.77 -3.73 1.09
CA THR A 48 8.20 -3.89 0.85
C THR A 48 8.64 -2.94 -0.27
N LEU A 49 9.95 -2.74 -0.40
CA LEU A 49 10.49 -1.90 -1.47
C LEU A 49 10.05 -2.39 -2.84
N ASP A 50 10.08 -3.71 -3.08
CA ASP A 50 9.64 -4.29 -4.35
C ASP A 50 8.18 -3.95 -4.65
N THR A 51 7.30 -4.13 -3.68
CA THR A 51 5.88 -3.81 -3.86
C THR A 51 5.67 -2.31 -4.08
N ALA A 52 6.39 -1.47 -3.34
CA ALA A 52 6.32 -0.02 -3.50
C ALA A 52 6.72 0.41 -4.91
N MET A 53 7.75 -0.20 -5.47
CA MET A 53 8.20 0.08 -6.84
C MET A 53 7.13 -0.29 -7.86
N ARG A 54 6.48 -1.44 -7.68
CA ARG A 54 5.41 -1.89 -8.57
C ARG A 54 4.17 -1.01 -8.47
N LEU A 55 3.82 -0.59 -7.27
CA LEU A 55 2.71 0.36 -7.05
C LEU A 55 3.01 1.70 -7.70
N ALA A 56 4.23 2.20 -7.53
CA ALA A 56 4.63 3.48 -8.09
C ALA A 56 4.46 3.50 -9.61
N LYS A 57 4.91 2.45 -10.26
CA LYS A 57 4.82 2.32 -11.72
C LYS A 57 3.37 2.23 -12.18
N ALA A 58 2.58 1.39 -11.52
CA ALA A 58 1.20 1.15 -11.93
C ALA A 58 0.27 2.33 -11.67
N LEU A 59 0.54 3.10 -10.61
CA LEU A 59 -0.35 4.17 -10.15
C LEU A 59 0.17 5.57 -10.46
N ASN A 60 1.28 5.66 -11.20
CA ASN A 60 1.91 6.92 -11.55
C ASN A 60 2.23 7.76 -10.31
N THR A 61 2.75 7.08 -9.29
CA THR A 61 3.25 7.69 -8.06
C THR A 61 4.75 7.40 -7.95
N THR A 62 5.34 7.61 -6.79
CA THR A 62 6.75 7.32 -6.57
C THR A 62 6.91 6.21 -5.54
N THR A 63 8.01 5.49 -5.63
CA THR A 63 8.39 4.50 -4.62
C THR A 63 8.50 5.16 -3.25
N LYS A 64 9.12 6.35 -3.22
CA LYS A 64 9.28 7.14 -2.00
C LYS A 64 7.95 7.44 -1.32
N TYR A 65 6.93 7.77 -2.10
CA TYR A 65 5.59 8.05 -1.57
C TYR A 65 5.08 6.90 -0.71
N TRP A 66 5.13 5.68 -1.24
CA TRP A 66 4.62 4.50 -0.53
C TRP A 66 5.49 4.13 0.66
N MET A 67 6.81 4.22 0.51
CA MET A 67 7.73 3.89 1.60
C MET A 67 7.65 4.89 2.74
N GLU A 68 7.52 6.18 2.45
CA GLU A 68 7.36 7.20 3.49
C GLU A 68 6.06 7.03 4.27
N LYS A 69 4.97 6.71 3.58
CA LYS A 69 3.70 6.45 4.26
C LYS A 69 3.84 5.30 5.24
N HIS A 70 4.53 4.26 4.83
CA HIS A 70 4.70 3.09 5.68
C HIS A 70 5.62 3.38 6.87
N VAL A 71 6.72 4.08 6.64
CA VAL A 71 7.64 4.48 7.70
C VAL A 71 6.94 5.39 8.71
N ASN A 72 6.14 6.34 8.24
CA ASN A 72 5.39 7.23 9.12
C ASN A 72 4.39 6.46 9.99
N TYR A 73 3.72 5.48 9.40
CA TYR A 73 2.79 4.64 10.14
C TYR A 73 3.54 3.83 11.21
N ASP A 74 4.62 3.16 10.85
CA ASP A 74 5.41 2.36 11.78
C ASP A 74 5.98 3.21 12.91
N THR A 75 6.48 4.40 12.58
CA THR A 75 7.04 5.32 13.56
C THR A 75 5.98 5.74 14.58
N ALA A 76 4.75 6.02 14.11
CA ALA A 76 3.66 6.37 15.00
C ALA A 76 3.29 5.23 15.94
N GLN A 77 3.34 3.97 15.46
CA GLN A 77 3.07 2.81 16.30
C GLN A 77 4.11 2.64 17.40
N LEU A 78 5.37 2.96 17.09
CA LEU A 78 6.46 2.83 18.07
C LEU A 78 6.38 3.85 19.19
N HIS A 79 5.65 4.94 19.01
CA HIS A 79 5.52 6.00 20.02
C HIS A 79 4.27 5.85 20.87
N LEU A 80 3.54 4.78 20.69
CA LEU A 80 2.39 4.48 21.53
C LEU A 80 2.83 3.72 22.77
#